data_b193688761a8a509fc4a04a6c5820a02
#
_entry.id   b193688761a8a509fc4a04a6c5820a02
#
_cell.length_a   1.000
_cell.length_b   1.000
_cell.length_c   1.000
_cell.angle_alpha   90.00
_cell.angle_beta   90.00
_cell.angle_gamma   90.00
#
_symmetry.space_group_name_H-M   'P 1'
#
loop_
_entity.id
_entity.type
_entity.pdbx_description
1 polymer ?
#
loop_
_entity_poly.entity_id
_entity_poly.type
_entity_poly.pdbx_seq_one_letter_code
_entity_poly.pdbx_strand_id
1 'polypeptide(L)'
;MTLMTDSTSVVLLEINERIATITLNRPAARNALSFEVLKLLPQLMKQANASEDVDVIILTGSDPAFCAGLDLKELGSTGANLGSGSGADGRPNSDGVRGPFPLLDKPLIGAVNGVA
;
A
#
# COMPACT_ATOMS: atom_id res chain seq x y z
N MET A 1 1.13 11.47 18.34
CA MET A 1 0.73 10.53 17.25
C MET A 1 -0.37 11.17 16.40
N THR A 2 -0.22 11.13 15.10
CA THR A 2 -1.21 11.70 14.17
C THR A 2 -1.77 10.60 13.28
N LEU A 3 -3.09 10.38 13.37
CA LEU A 3 -3.81 9.46 12.49
C LEU A 3 -4.33 10.26 11.29
N MET A 4 -3.83 9.96 10.10
CA MET A 4 -4.10 10.72 8.88
C MET A 4 -5.30 10.17 8.10
N THR A 5 -5.79 8.98 8.46
CA THR A 5 -6.90 8.32 7.77
C THR A 5 -7.94 7.83 8.77
N ASP A 6 -9.17 7.62 8.26
CA ASP A 6 -10.23 7.01 9.04
C ASP A 6 -9.85 5.58 9.41
N SER A 7 -10.10 5.17 10.64
CA SER A 7 -9.77 3.82 11.14
C SER A 7 -10.52 2.71 10.39
N THR A 8 -11.57 3.04 9.64
CA THR A 8 -12.32 2.08 8.82
C THR A 8 -11.78 1.99 7.39
N SER A 9 -10.81 2.83 7.03
CA SER A 9 -10.22 2.80 5.70
C SER A 9 -9.45 1.49 5.47
N VAL A 10 -9.38 1.04 4.21
CA VAL A 10 -8.66 -0.18 3.84
C VAL A 10 -7.15 -0.01 3.89
N VAL A 11 -6.66 1.22 3.94
CA VAL A 11 -5.25 1.54 4.17
C VAL A 11 -5.21 2.68 5.17
N LEU A 12 -4.40 2.52 6.20
CA LEU A 12 -4.24 3.51 7.26
C LEU A 12 -2.89 4.19 7.15
N LEU A 13 -2.84 5.47 7.45
CA LEU A 13 -1.59 6.22 7.58
C LEU A 13 -1.54 6.88 8.95
N GLU A 14 -0.46 6.64 9.65
CA GLU A 14 -0.20 7.22 10.96
C GLU A 14 1.21 7.80 10.98
N ILE A 15 1.35 9.02 11.46
CA ILE A 15 2.67 9.68 11.57
C ILE A 15 2.96 9.92 13.04
N ASN A 16 4.07 9.41 13.52
CA ASN A 16 4.50 9.53 14.89
C ASN A 16 6.04 9.50 14.95
N GLU A 17 6.64 10.44 15.67
CA GLU A 17 8.08 10.49 15.86
C GLU A 17 8.88 10.41 14.55
N ARG A 18 8.40 11.12 13.54
CA ARG A 18 8.97 11.21 12.20
C ARG A 18 8.93 9.89 11.40
N ILE A 19 8.09 8.96 11.83
CA ILE A 19 7.86 7.68 11.16
C ILE A 19 6.44 7.67 10.63
N ALA A 20 6.27 7.43 9.33
CA ALA A 20 4.96 7.19 8.74
C ALA A 20 4.74 5.69 8.68
N THR A 21 3.72 5.20 9.36
CA THR A 21 3.34 3.79 9.31
C THR A 21 2.09 3.66 8.45
N ILE A 22 2.21 2.94 7.37
CA ILE A 22 1.11 2.63 6.46
C ILE A 22 0.69 1.19 6.72
N THR A 23 -0.58 0.99 7.06
CA THR A 23 -1.11 -0.31 7.45
C THR A 23 -2.18 -0.73 6.46
N LEU A 24 -1.99 -1.90 5.84
CA LEU A 24 -3.05 -2.54 5.06
C LEU A 24 -4.11 -3.02 6.03
N ASN A 25 -5.35 -2.61 5.84
CA ASN A 25 -6.40 -2.80 6.84
C ASN A 25 -7.64 -3.49 6.25
N ARG A 26 -7.43 -4.69 5.74
CA ARG A 26 -8.50 -5.60 5.30
C ARG A 26 -8.33 -6.96 5.97
N PRO A 27 -8.37 -7.05 7.31
CA PRO A 27 -8.03 -8.28 8.01
C PRO A 27 -8.93 -9.47 7.62
N ALA A 28 -10.20 -9.25 7.33
CA ALA A 28 -11.13 -10.31 6.91
C ALA A 28 -10.75 -10.91 5.56
N ALA A 29 -10.03 -10.17 4.72
CA ALA A 29 -9.54 -10.62 3.42
C ALA A 29 -8.03 -10.86 3.43
N ARG A 30 -7.42 -10.96 4.62
CA ARG A 30 -5.99 -11.13 4.82
C ARG A 30 -5.16 -10.07 4.08
N ASN A 31 -5.69 -8.86 4.04
CA ASN A 31 -5.09 -7.69 3.41
C ASN A 31 -4.83 -7.87 1.91
N ALA A 32 -5.69 -8.63 1.24
CA ALA A 32 -5.64 -8.78 -0.20
C ALA A 32 -5.75 -7.42 -0.90
N LEU A 33 -5.01 -7.27 -2.00
CA LEU A 33 -4.96 -6.02 -2.75
C LEU A 33 -6.20 -5.87 -3.63
N SER A 34 -7.19 -5.13 -3.12
CA SER A 34 -8.38 -4.76 -3.86
C SER A 34 -8.09 -3.53 -4.73
N PHE A 35 -9.02 -3.16 -5.60
CA PHE A 35 -8.90 -1.92 -6.38
C PHE A 35 -8.77 -0.71 -5.48
N GLU A 36 -9.53 -0.68 -4.39
CA GLU A 36 -9.48 0.43 -3.44
C GLU A 36 -8.10 0.54 -2.78
N VAL A 37 -7.52 -0.59 -2.37
CA VAL A 37 -6.16 -0.61 -1.83
C VAL A 37 -5.15 -0.14 -2.87
N LEU A 38 -5.23 -0.65 -4.09
CA LEU A 38 -4.28 -0.29 -5.16
C LEU A 38 -4.39 1.17 -5.57
N LYS A 39 -5.55 1.80 -5.33
CA LYS A 39 -5.74 3.22 -5.58
C LYS A 39 -5.22 4.05 -4.41
N LEU A 40 -5.55 3.66 -3.18
CA LEU A 40 -5.28 4.46 -1.98
C LEU A 40 -3.82 4.34 -1.51
N LEU A 41 -3.24 3.16 -1.60
CA LEU A 41 -1.88 2.90 -1.12
C LEU A 41 -0.82 3.84 -1.72
N PRO A 42 -0.73 3.99 -3.05
CA PRO A 42 0.24 4.92 -3.62
C PRO A 42 -0.03 6.38 -3.23
N GLN A 43 -1.28 6.76 -3.06
CA GLN A 43 -1.62 8.12 -2.64
C GLN A 43 -1.07 8.41 -1.24
N LEU A 44 -1.24 7.48 -0.30
CA LEU A 44 -0.75 7.63 1.05
C LEU A 44 0.78 7.58 1.11
N MET A 45 1.40 6.74 0.29
CA MET A 45 2.86 6.71 0.18
C MET A 45 3.43 8.03 -0.31
N LYS A 46 2.81 8.62 -1.34
CA LYS A 46 3.22 9.93 -1.85
C LYS A 46 3.03 11.02 -0.82
N GLN A 47 1.93 10.97 -0.09
CA GLN A 47 1.64 11.93 0.97
C GLN A 47 2.71 11.86 2.07
N ALA A 48 3.06 10.66 2.52
CA ALA A 48 4.10 10.47 3.52
C ALA A 48 5.47 10.93 3.00
N ASN A 49 5.77 10.61 1.75
CA ASN A 49 7.04 10.98 1.13
C ASN A 49 7.21 12.50 1.03
N ALA A 50 6.11 13.23 0.81
CA ALA A 50 6.13 14.68 0.67
C ALA A 50 6.11 15.40 2.03
N SER A 51 5.83 14.71 3.12
CA SER A 51 5.69 15.32 4.43
C SER A 51 7.04 15.66 5.05
N GLU A 52 7.20 16.89 5.52
CA GLU A 52 8.40 17.32 6.24
C GLU A 52 8.50 16.68 7.63
N ASP A 53 7.41 16.09 8.12
CA ASP A 53 7.36 15.45 9.44
C ASP A 53 7.77 13.97 9.38
N VAL A 54 8.16 13.47 8.23
CA VAL A 54 8.48 12.05 8.00
C VAL A 54 9.90 11.88 7.50
N ASP A 55 10.64 10.98 8.14
CA ASP A 55 11.99 10.59 7.71
C ASP A 55 12.00 9.20 7.08
N VAL A 56 11.07 8.31 7.52
CA VAL A 56 11.03 6.92 7.05
C VAL A 56 9.58 6.46 6.98
N ILE A 57 9.30 5.58 6.02
CA ILE A 57 7.97 5.00 5.81
C ILE A 57 8.03 3.52 6.10
N ILE A 58 7.09 3.02 6.92
CA ILE A 58 6.95 1.61 7.23
C ILE A 58 5.64 1.12 6.63
N LEU A 59 5.69 -0.01 5.92
CA LEU A 59 4.51 -0.68 5.40
C LEU A 59 4.29 -1.98 6.18
N THR A 60 3.11 -2.14 6.74
CA THR A 60 2.73 -3.34 7.48
C THR A 60 1.28 -3.70 7.19
N GLY A 61 0.77 -4.74 7.82
CA GLY A 61 -0.62 -5.15 7.70
C GLY A 61 -1.25 -5.37 9.06
N SER A 62 -2.56 -5.19 9.15
CA SER A 62 -3.29 -5.58 10.37
C SER A 62 -3.39 -7.11 10.43
N ASP A 63 -3.23 -7.67 11.64
CA ASP A 63 -3.32 -9.12 11.83
C ASP A 63 -4.59 -9.71 11.17
N PRO A 64 -4.55 -10.93 10.67
CA PRO A 64 -3.55 -11.98 10.88
C PRO A 64 -2.48 -12.10 9.78
N ALA A 65 -2.49 -11.25 8.76
CA ALA A 65 -1.58 -11.37 7.64
C ALA A 65 -0.95 -10.03 7.28
N PHE A 66 0.19 -10.08 6.60
CA PHE A 66 0.75 -8.88 6.01
C PHE A 66 -0.04 -8.50 4.74
N CYS A 67 -0.02 -9.37 3.74
CA CYS A 67 -0.73 -9.15 2.48
C CYS A 67 -0.88 -10.49 1.76
N ALA A 68 -2.09 -10.85 1.38
CA ALA A 68 -2.36 -12.11 0.68
C ALA A 68 -2.16 -12.03 -0.84
N GLY A 69 -1.80 -10.85 -1.36
CA GLY A 69 -1.64 -10.63 -2.79
C GLY A 69 -2.90 -10.05 -3.42
N LEU A 70 -3.08 -10.22 -4.73
CA LEU A 70 -4.21 -9.64 -5.45
C LEU A 70 -5.55 -10.23 -4.98
N ASP A 71 -6.59 -9.39 -4.96
CA ASP A 71 -7.94 -9.83 -4.64
C ASP A 71 -8.54 -10.55 -5.84
N LEU A 72 -8.50 -11.88 -5.82
CA LEU A 72 -8.94 -12.70 -6.94
C LEU A 72 -10.44 -12.60 -7.19
N LYS A 73 -11.23 -12.27 -6.19
CA LYS A 73 -12.66 -12.09 -6.35
C LYS A 73 -12.96 -10.87 -7.21
N GLU A 74 -12.30 -9.75 -6.95
CA GLU A 74 -12.46 -8.56 -7.78
C GLU A 74 -11.92 -8.79 -9.18
N LEU A 75 -10.73 -9.40 -9.28
CA LEU A 75 -10.11 -9.68 -10.57
C LEU A 75 -11.00 -10.61 -11.42
N GLY A 76 -11.55 -11.64 -10.81
CA GLY A 76 -12.40 -12.60 -11.51
C GLY A 76 -13.74 -12.02 -11.96
N SER A 77 -14.32 -11.10 -11.17
CA SER A 77 -15.63 -10.53 -11.48
C SER A 77 -15.57 -9.40 -12.51
N THR A 78 -14.46 -8.66 -12.57
CA THR A 78 -14.36 -7.50 -13.45
C THR A 78 -13.48 -7.73 -14.66
N GLY A 79 -12.65 -8.77 -14.64
CA GLY A 79 -11.66 -9.02 -15.68
C GLY A 79 -10.63 -7.90 -15.80
N ALA A 80 -10.51 -7.06 -14.77
CA ALA A 80 -9.66 -5.90 -14.82
C ALA A 80 -8.18 -6.30 -14.82
N ASN A 81 -7.37 -5.50 -15.51
CA ASN A 81 -5.93 -5.65 -15.53
C ASN A 81 -5.32 -4.85 -14.36
N LEU A 82 -5.06 -5.52 -13.26
CA LEU A 82 -4.48 -4.89 -12.08
C LEU A 82 -2.99 -4.56 -12.26
N GLY A 83 -2.39 -5.01 -13.34
CA GLY A 83 -1.00 -4.70 -13.66
C GLY A 83 -0.83 -3.46 -14.54
N SER A 84 -1.84 -2.60 -14.64
CA SER A 84 -1.78 -1.44 -15.52
C SER A 84 -0.66 -0.45 -15.18
N GLY A 85 -0.15 -0.47 -13.96
CA GLY A 85 0.98 0.35 -13.55
C GLY A 85 2.33 -0.19 -14.01
N SER A 86 2.36 -1.39 -14.55
CA SER A 86 3.52 -2.02 -15.15
C SER A 86 3.08 -2.85 -16.33
N GLY A 87 3.96 -3.06 -17.30
CA GLY A 87 3.65 -3.89 -18.44
C GLY A 87 3.41 -5.35 -18.04
N ALA A 88 2.82 -6.12 -18.95
CA ALA A 88 2.56 -7.55 -18.73
C ALA A 88 3.85 -8.34 -18.45
N ASP A 89 4.99 -7.81 -18.88
CA ASP A 89 6.32 -8.38 -18.66
C ASP A 89 6.98 -7.89 -17.38
N GLY A 90 6.28 -7.11 -16.56
CA GLY A 90 6.80 -6.58 -15.31
C GLY A 90 7.69 -5.34 -15.46
N ARG A 91 7.79 -4.77 -16.66
CA ARG A 91 8.54 -3.53 -16.85
C ARG A 91 7.83 -2.35 -16.20
N PRO A 92 8.56 -1.36 -15.66
CA PRO A 92 7.93 -0.16 -15.15
C PRO A 92 7.22 0.60 -16.26
N ASN A 93 6.17 1.34 -15.90
CA ASN A 93 5.50 2.23 -16.85
C ASN A 93 6.40 3.44 -17.16
N SER A 94 5.88 4.40 -17.95
CA SER A 94 6.64 5.57 -18.37
C SER A 94 7.15 6.43 -17.21
N ASP A 95 6.57 6.29 -16.03
CA ASP A 95 6.97 7.04 -14.82
C ASP A 95 8.01 6.28 -14.00
N GLY A 96 8.45 5.10 -14.44
CA GLY A 96 9.39 4.28 -13.71
C GLY A 96 8.79 3.55 -12.53
N VAL A 97 7.47 3.50 -12.45
CA VAL A 97 6.75 2.88 -11.32
C VAL A 97 6.41 1.43 -11.64
N ARG A 98 6.59 0.54 -10.66
CA ARG A 98 6.19 -0.86 -10.75
C ARG A 98 5.08 -1.13 -9.76
N GLY A 99 3.95 -1.61 -10.27
CA GLY A 99 2.82 -1.99 -9.42
C GLY A 99 2.34 -0.82 -8.56
N PRO A 100 2.00 -1.08 -7.29
CA PRO A 100 1.41 -0.05 -6.42
C PRO A 100 2.42 0.91 -5.79
N PHE A 101 3.73 0.72 -6.04
CA PHE A 101 4.75 1.51 -5.35
C PHE A 101 5.22 2.67 -6.21
N PRO A 102 4.95 3.93 -5.80
CA PRO A 102 5.50 5.10 -6.47
C PRO A 102 7.00 5.24 -6.19
N LEU A 103 7.65 6.11 -6.94
CA LEU A 103 9.03 6.49 -6.64
C LEU A 103 9.04 7.32 -5.36
N LEU A 104 9.88 6.94 -4.41
CA LEU A 104 9.98 7.60 -3.12
C LEU A 104 11.42 8.04 -2.87
N ASP A 105 11.58 9.20 -2.23
CA ASP A 105 12.88 9.71 -1.80
C ASP A 105 13.28 9.17 -0.43
N LYS A 106 12.29 8.77 0.36
CA LYS A 106 12.50 8.29 1.73
C LYS A 106 12.56 6.77 1.76
N PRO A 107 13.29 6.18 2.72
CA PRO A 107 13.30 4.73 2.87
C PRO A 107 11.90 4.18 3.11
N LEU A 108 11.60 3.06 2.45
CA LEU A 108 10.36 2.30 2.66
C LEU A 108 10.76 0.93 3.20
N ILE A 109 10.29 0.61 4.40
CA ILE A 109 10.64 -0.63 5.10
C ILE A 109 9.38 -1.47 5.25
N GLY A 110 9.43 -2.72 4.78
CA GLY A 110 8.35 -3.67 5.00
C GLY A 110 8.47 -4.32 6.37
N ALA A 111 7.45 -4.15 7.22
CA ALA A 111 7.33 -4.86 8.49
C ALA A 111 6.36 -6.01 8.31
N VAL A 112 6.88 -7.14 7.85
CA VAL A 112 6.07 -8.32 7.49
C VAL A 112 5.67 -9.06 8.75
N ASN A 113 4.41 -8.90 9.14
CA ASN A 113 3.88 -9.37 10.42
C ASN A 113 3.14 -10.71 10.34
N GLY A 114 3.18 -11.37 9.21
CA GLY A 114 2.49 -12.63 9.00
C GLY A 114 2.65 -13.11 7.57
N VAL A 115 1.66 -13.84 7.09
CA VAL A 115 1.67 -14.35 5.72
C VAL A 115 1.73 -13.20 4.72
N ALA A 116 2.55 -13.40 3.71
CA ALA A 116 2.72 -12.42 2.65
C ALA A 116 2.49 -13.04 1.28
#